data_9a508d07d5843b41fe351e8923604b94
#
_entry.id   9a508d07d5843b41fe351e8923604b94
#
_cell.length_a   1.000
_cell.length_b   1.000
_cell.length_c   1.000
_cell.angle_alpha   90.00
_cell.angle_beta   90.00
_cell.angle_gamma   90.00
#
_symmetry.space_group_name_H-M   'P 1'
#
loop_
_entity.id
_entity.type
_entity.pdbx_description
1 polymer ?
#
loop_
_entity_poly.entity_id
_entity_poly.type
_entity_poly.pdbx_seq_one_letter_code
_entity_poly.pdbx_strand_id
1 'polypeptide(L)'
;MLEGVVQRGTAVQLRDMNRPLFGKTGTTSGPTNVWFVGGSPDLIAGLYMGFDQPRNMGGYVQGSTVAVPIFKSFATRAMADMPIVPFRAPPGIRMIRIERMSGKRVYGAWPTDDPKSPVIWEAFKPESEPRRTIRRDELEDQKKAADKAVAGDAAQKSLRRDSDFLQREGGIY
;
A
#
# COMPACT_ATOMS: atom_id res chain seq x y z
N MET A 1 -4.88 8.16 2.27
CA MET A 1 -5.22 6.80 1.77
C MET A 1 -4.63 6.50 0.38
N LEU A 2 -4.88 7.29 -0.66
CA LEU A 2 -4.41 6.98 -2.03
C LEU A 2 -2.89 7.08 -2.21
N GLU A 3 -2.18 7.92 -1.47
CA GLU A 3 -0.72 7.89 -1.40
C GLU A 3 -0.20 6.54 -0.86
N GLY A 4 -0.92 5.93 0.09
CA GLY A 4 -0.57 4.62 0.62
C GLY A 4 -0.57 3.51 -0.44
N VAL A 5 -1.33 3.63 -1.51
CA VAL A 5 -1.31 2.69 -2.65
C VAL A 5 0.04 2.73 -3.38
N VAL A 6 0.64 3.91 -3.48
CA VAL A 6 1.98 4.11 -4.05
C VAL A 6 3.07 3.73 -3.04
N GLN A 7 2.91 4.11 -1.78
CA GLN A 7 3.94 3.89 -0.76
C GLN A 7 4.13 2.42 -0.38
N ARG A 8 3.03 1.63 -0.32
CA ARG A 8 3.02 0.26 0.23
C ARG A 8 1.96 -0.67 -0.37
N GLY A 9 1.26 -0.25 -1.41
CA GLY A 9 0.17 -1.00 -2.04
C GLY A 9 0.49 -1.45 -3.46
N THR A 10 -0.56 -1.60 -4.27
CA THR A 10 -0.50 -2.16 -5.63
C THR A 10 0.26 -1.31 -6.64
N ALA A 11 0.59 -0.05 -6.32
CA ALA A 11 1.35 0.85 -7.19
C ALA A 11 2.74 1.19 -6.63
N VAL A 12 3.34 0.32 -5.79
CA VAL A 12 4.65 0.54 -5.16
C VAL A 12 5.79 0.82 -6.15
N GLN A 13 5.68 0.37 -7.38
CA GLN A 13 6.63 0.64 -8.47
C GLN A 13 6.76 2.13 -8.82
N LEU A 14 5.80 2.98 -8.42
CA LEU A 14 5.87 4.43 -8.64
C LEU A 14 6.74 5.15 -7.61
N ARG A 15 7.17 4.49 -6.54
CA ARG A 15 8.05 5.09 -5.51
C ARG A 15 9.37 5.59 -6.07
N ASP A 16 9.92 4.88 -7.08
CA ASP A 16 11.20 5.24 -7.70
C ASP A 16 11.16 6.60 -8.41
N MET A 17 9.97 7.16 -8.63
CA MET A 17 9.83 8.50 -9.19
C MET A 17 10.17 9.61 -8.19
N ASN A 18 10.39 9.28 -6.91
CA ASN A 18 10.84 10.17 -5.83
C ASN A 18 10.03 11.47 -5.73
N ARG A 19 8.71 11.39 -5.92
CA ARG A 19 7.78 12.52 -5.78
C ARG A 19 6.46 12.08 -5.15
N PRO A 20 5.73 12.98 -4.50
CA PRO A 20 4.40 12.68 -3.97
C PRO A 20 3.45 12.27 -5.09
N LEU A 21 2.99 11.02 -5.03
CA LEU A 21 2.03 10.45 -5.97
C LEU A 21 0.91 9.76 -5.23
N PHE A 22 -0.27 9.78 -5.83
CA PHE A 22 -1.42 9.02 -5.38
C PHE A 22 -1.99 8.18 -6.53
N GLY A 23 -2.79 7.20 -6.23
CA GLY A 23 -3.50 6.47 -7.27
C GLY A 23 -4.25 5.26 -6.78
N LYS A 24 -4.97 4.65 -7.72
CA LYS A 24 -5.72 3.42 -7.51
C LYS A 24 -5.71 2.56 -8.76
N THR A 25 -5.41 1.29 -8.58
CA THR A 25 -5.52 0.27 -9.63
C THR A 25 -6.94 -0.27 -9.71
N GLY A 26 -7.37 -0.66 -10.90
CA GLY A 26 -8.59 -1.41 -11.16
C GLY A 26 -8.30 -2.64 -12.02
N THR A 27 -8.99 -3.74 -11.75
CA THR A 27 -8.96 -4.96 -12.56
C THR A 27 -10.34 -5.59 -12.48
N THR A 28 -10.96 -5.89 -13.60
CA THR A 28 -12.24 -6.60 -13.64
C THR A 28 -12.06 -8.07 -13.26
N SER A 29 -13.11 -8.68 -12.71
CA SER A 29 -13.17 -10.12 -12.48
C SER A 29 -13.05 -10.86 -13.82
N GLY A 30 -12.10 -11.82 -13.93
CA GLY A 30 -11.73 -12.41 -15.21
C GLY A 30 -11.15 -11.36 -16.15
N PRO A 31 -9.89 -10.92 -15.96
CA PRO A 31 -9.33 -9.63 -16.38
C PRO A 31 -9.61 -9.29 -17.84
N THR A 32 -10.70 -8.60 -18.09
CA THR A 32 -11.12 -8.10 -19.42
C THR A 32 -10.68 -6.68 -19.66
N ASN A 33 -10.42 -5.94 -18.56
CA ASN A 33 -9.81 -4.61 -18.61
C ASN A 33 -9.09 -4.27 -17.32
N VAL A 34 -8.13 -3.36 -17.42
CA VAL A 34 -7.37 -2.83 -16.31
C VAL A 34 -7.34 -1.31 -16.35
N TRP A 35 -7.28 -0.73 -15.15
CA TRP A 35 -7.25 0.71 -14.91
C TRP A 35 -6.12 1.08 -13.98
N PHE A 36 -5.62 2.27 -14.17
CA PHE A 36 -4.92 3.04 -13.14
C PHE A 36 -5.34 4.50 -13.25
N VAL A 37 -5.76 5.09 -12.16
CA VAL A 37 -6.01 6.53 -12.06
C VAL A 37 -5.15 7.06 -10.93
N GLY A 38 -4.36 8.09 -11.21
CA GLY A 38 -3.45 8.66 -10.24
C GLY A 38 -2.69 9.87 -10.77
N GLY A 39 -1.76 10.37 -9.97
CA GLY A 39 -0.97 11.54 -10.33
C GLY A 39 -0.26 12.19 -9.15
N SER A 40 0.15 13.43 -9.38
CA SER A 40 0.70 14.37 -8.40
C SER A 40 -0.35 15.44 -8.03
N PRO A 41 -0.04 16.41 -7.13
CA PRO A 41 -0.92 17.55 -6.89
C PRO A 41 -1.27 18.35 -8.15
N ASP A 42 -0.37 18.38 -9.15
CA ASP A 42 -0.48 19.26 -10.32
C ASP A 42 -0.88 18.51 -11.61
N LEU A 43 -0.82 17.18 -11.62
CA LEU A 43 -1.15 16.36 -12.79
C LEU A 43 -1.90 15.11 -12.36
N ILE A 44 -3.09 14.91 -12.94
CA ILE A 44 -3.88 13.68 -12.79
C ILE A 44 -4.02 13.04 -14.17
N ALA A 45 -3.82 11.73 -14.24
CA ALA A 45 -4.04 10.95 -15.44
C ALA A 45 -4.77 9.64 -15.14
N GLY A 46 -5.60 9.21 -16.10
CA GLY A 46 -6.25 7.91 -16.09
C GLY A 46 -5.72 7.06 -17.24
N LEU A 47 -5.44 5.81 -16.96
CA LEU A 47 -5.07 4.80 -17.94
C LEU A 47 -6.10 3.69 -17.96
N TYR A 48 -6.59 3.38 -19.13
CA TYR A 48 -7.45 2.24 -19.41
C TYR A 48 -6.78 1.34 -20.45
N MET A 49 -6.90 0.02 -20.25
CA MET A 49 -6.52 -0.96 -21.24
C MET A 49 -7.52 -2.09 -21.26
N GLY A 50 -7.99 -2.43 -22.45
CA GLY A 50 -8.97 -3.48 -22.70
C GLY A 50 -9.20 -3.65 -24.21
N PHE A 51 -10.02 -4.64 -24.56
CA PHE A 51 -10.46 -4.83 -25.94
C PHE A 51 -11.87 -4.24 -26.13
N ASP A 52 -12.17 -3.75 -27.33
CA ASP A 52 -13.51 -3.24 -27.68
C ASP A 52 -14.58 -4.31 -27.49
N GLN A 53 -14.26 -5.55 -27.86
CA GLN A 53 -15.06 -6.71 -27.48
C GLN A 53 -14.42 -7.35 -26.24
N PRO A 54 -15.05 -7.25 -25.05
CA PRO A 54 -14.46 -7.72 -23.80
C PRO A 54 -14.07 -9.20 -23.87
N ARG A 55 -12.80 -9.49 -23.67
CA ARG A 55 -12.25 -10.84 -23.58
C ARG A 55 -11.17 -10.92 -22.52
N ASN A 56 -10.99 -12.10 -21.96
CA ASN A 56 -9.97 -12.33 -20.93
C ASN A 56 -8.58 -12.11 -21.51
N MET A 57 -7.77 -11.24 -20.86
CA MET A 57 -6.40 -10.91 -21.25
C MET A 57 -5.34 -11.78 -20.58
N GLY A 58 -5.75 -12.75 -19.75
CA GLY A 58 -4.88 -13.65 -19.00
C GLY A 58 -4.67 -13.24 -17.54
N GLY A 59 -4.35 -14.22 -16.70
CA GLY A 59 -4.25 -14.02 -15.24
C GLY A 59 -3.12 -13.09 -14.79
N TYR A 60 -2.10 -12.87 -15.63
CA TYR A 60 -1.02 -11.92 -15.36
C TYR A 60 -1.47 -10.46 -15.52
N VAL A 61 -2.50 -10.19 -16.32
CA VAL A 61 -2.96 -8.83 -16.64
C VAL A 61 -3.76 -8.27 -15.48
N GLN A 62 -3.11 -7.42 -14.70
CA GLN A 62 -3.69 -6.71 -13.58
C GLN A 62 -3.30 -5.23 -13.63
N GLY A 63 -4.06 -4.38 -12.93
CA GLY A 63 -3.72 -2.96 -12.83
C GLY A 63 -2.30 -2.73 -12.32
N SER A 64 -1.84 -3.54 -11.36
CA SER A 64 -0.48 -3.45 -10.80
C SER A 64 0.62 -3.92 -11.75
N THR A 65 0.37 -4.96 -12.57
CA THR A 65 1.39 -5.57 -13.44
C THR A 65 1.48 -4.92 -14.81
N VAL A 66 0.41 -4.28 -15.27
CA VAL A 66 0.35 -3.70 -16.62
C VAL A 66 0.05 -2.20 -16.58
N ALA A 67 -1.04 -1.77 -15.94
CA ALA A 67 -1.44 -0.36 -15.98
C ALA A 67 -0.45 0.55 -15.24
N VAL A 68 0.06 0.14 -14.09
CA VAL A 68 1.02 0.94 -13.30
C VAL A 68 2.35 1.15 -14.03
N PRO A 69 3.01 0.15 -14.66
CA PRO A 69 4.23 0.39 -15.46
C PRO A 69 4.03 1.33 -16.63
N ILE A 70 2.91 1.20 -17.34
CA ILE A 70 2.58 2.11 -18.48
C ILE A 70 2.37 3.54 -17.97
N PHE A 71 1.61 3.70 -16.88
CA PHE A 71 1.44 5.00 -16.23
C PHE A 71 2.79 5.57 -15.78
N LYS A 72 3.67 4.76 -15.18
CA LYS A 72 5.02 5.19 -14.78
C LYS A 72 5.81 5.75 -15.96
N SER A 73 5.84 5.04 -17.09
CA SER A 73 6.53 5.49 -18.30
C SER A 73 5.98 6.82 -18.83
N PHE A 74 4.66 6.98 -18.84
CA PHE A 74 4.02 8.25 -19.20
C PHE A 74 4.37 9.35 -18.20
N ALA A 75 4.16 9.12 -16.91
CA ALA A 75 4.31 10.11 -15.85
C ALA A 75 5.76 10.58 -15.70
N THR A 76 6.74 9.70 -15.88
CA THR A 76 8.17 10.07 -15.87
C THR A 76 8.48 11.14 -16.91
N ARG A 77 7.92 11.04 -18.11
CA ARG A 77 8.11 12.03 -19.16
C ARG A 77 7.25 13.28 -18.95
N ALA A 78 5.98 13.09 -18.65
CA ALA A 78 5.04 14.19 -18.48
C ALA A 78 5.37 15.12 -17.28
N MET A 79 6.02 14.57 -16.25
CA MET A 79 6.37 15.30 -15.03
C MET A 79 7.86 15.67 -14.95
N ALA A 80 8.65 15.47 -16.02
CA ALA A 80 10.10 15.67 -16.00
C ALA A 80 10.49 17.10 -15.56
N ASP A 81 9.81 18.10 -16.10
CA ASP A 81 10.08 19.52 -15.84
C ASP A 81 9.13 20.12 -14.77
N MET A 82 8.27 19.30 -14.17
CA MET A 82 7.32 19.76 -13.17
C MET A 82 7.95 19.81 -11.77
N PRO A 83 7.69 20.84 -10.97
CA PRO A 83 8.19 20.92 -9.61
C PRO A 83 7.66 19.76 -8.74
N ILE A 84 8.44 19.38 -7.73
CA ILE A 84 8.01 18.40 -6.74
C ILE A 84 7.25 19.13 -5.64
N VAL A 85 5.92 18.99 -5.62
CA VAL A 85 5.03 19.66 -4.68
C VAL A 85 4.38 18.62 -3.76
N PRO A 86 4.37 18.84 -2.43
CA PRO A 86 3.69 17.96 -1.50
C PRO A 86 2.17 18.15 -1.55
N PHE A 87 1.41 17.09 -1.23
CA PHE A 87 -0.03 17.22 -0.97
C PHE A 87 -0.27 18.08 0.25
N ARG A 88 -1.22 18.97 0.17
CA ARG A 88 -1.60 19.88 1.26
C ARG A 88 -3.03 19.60 1.68
N ALA A 89 -3.25 19.55 2.98
CA ALA A 89 -4.60 19.53 3.53
C ALA A 89 -5.26 20.91 3.33
N PRO A 90 -6.49 20.98 2.82
CA PRO A 90 -7.20 22.25 2.69
C PRO A 90 -7.57 22.84 4.08
N PRO A 91 -7.92 24.14 4.14
CA PRO A 91 -8.39 24.75 5.38
C PRO A 91 -9.55 23.97 6.00
N GLY A 92 -9.58 23.85 7.32
CA GLY A 92 -10.59 23.11 8.06
C GLY A 92 -10.32 21.60 8.20
N ILE A 93 -9.31 21.08 7.52
CA ILE A 93 -8.85 19.69 7.69
C ILE A 93 -7.68 19.66 8.67
N ARG A 94 -7.72 18.74 9.63
CA ARG A 94 -6.66 18.52 10.60
C ARG A 94 -5.89 17.28 10.30
N MET A 95 -4.56 17.35 10.31
CA MET A 95 -3.67 16.21 10.22
C MET A 95 -3.48 15.62 11.63
N ILE A 96 -3.91 14.39 11.82
CA ILE A 96 -3.89 13.69 13.12
C ILE A 96 -3.01 12.47 12.98
N ARG A 97 -2.18 12.20 14.00
CA ARG A 97 -1.41 10.96 14.08
C ARG A 97 -2.32 9.83 14.53
N ILE A 98 -2.37 8.77 13.75
CA ILE A 98 -3.16 7.59 14.07
C ILE A 98 -2.30 6.33 13.98
N GLU A 99 -2.69 5.31 14.73
CA GLU A 99 -2.21 3.96 14.52
C GLU A 99 -2.88 3.40 13.26
N ARG A 100 -2.06 2.94 12.33
CA ARG A 100 -2.47 2.62 10.95
C ARG A 100 -3.52 1.51 10.86
N MET A 101 -3.47 0.52 11.74
CA MET A 101 -4.36 -0.63 11.69
C MET A 101 -5.70 -0.38 12.40
N SER A 102 -5.67 0.26 13.55
CA SER A 102 -6.87 0.50 14.35
C SER A 102 -7.54 1.84 14.12
N GLY A 103 -6.84 2.80 13.47
CA GLY A 103 -7.32 4.18 13.32
C GLY A 103 -7.37 4.98 14.61
N LYS A 104 -6.84 4.46 15.72
CA LYS A 104 -6.83 5.17 17.01
C LYS A 104 -5.82 6.33 16.98
N ARG A 105 -6.18 7.44 17.60
CA ARG A 105 -5.27 8.58 17.77
C ARG A 105 -4.07 8.22 18.63
N VAL A 106 -2.87 8.61 18.18
CA VAL A 106 -1.61 8.27 18.85
C VAL A 106 -1.02 9.50 19.51
N TYR A 107 -0.59 9.35 20.77
CA TYR A 107 0.17 10.33 21.52
C TYR A 107 1.56 9.77 21.87
N GLY A 108 2.57 10.65 21.80
CA GLY A 108 3.95 10.30 22.18
C GLY A 108 4.74 9.52 21.13
N ALA A 109 4.13 9.16 19.97
CA ALA A 109 4.84 8.56 18.85
C ALA A 109 4.61 9.35 17.56
N TRP A 110 5.58 9.25 16.63
CA TRP A 110 5.59 10.00 15.37
C TRP A 110 5.72 9.04 14.18
N PRO A 111 5.14 9.40 13.04
CA PRO A 111 5.41 8.71 11.79
C PRO A 111 6.90 8.74 11.46
N THR A 112 7.39 7.68 10.84
CA THR A 112 8.74 7.58 10.29
C THR A 112 8.66 7.55 8.77
N ASP A 113 9.81 7.66 8.09
CA ASP A 113 9.90 7.55 6.62
C ASP A 113 9.67 6.11 6.14
N ASP A 114 9.61 5.13 7.04
CA ASP A 114 9.24 3.76 6.71
C ASP A 114 7.77 3.70 6.25
N PRO A 115 7.49 3.28 5.00
CA PRO A 115 6.13 3.10 4.50
C PRO A 115 5.27 2.13 5.31
N LYS A 116 5.90 1.26 6.10
CA LYS A 116 5.24 0.30 7.00
C LYS A 116 5.11 0.82 8.43
N SER A 117 5.51 2.06 8.71
CA SER A 117 5.36 2.68 10.03
C SER A 117 3.98 2.39 10.62
N PRO A 118 3.91 1.98 11.90
CA PRO A 118 2.62 1.77 12.58
C PRO A 118 1.86 3.08 12.80
N VAL A 119 2.55 4.21 12.87
CA VAL A 119 1.96 5.53 13.02
C VAL A 119 2.01 6.26 11.69
N ILE A 120 0.88 6.86 11.30
CA ILE A 120 0.75 7.66 10.07
C ILE A 120 0.04 8.98 10.36
N TRP A 121 0.25 9.97 9.49
CA TRP A 121 -0.60 11.14 9.42
C TRP A 121 -1.84 10.81 8.59
N GLU A 122 -3.03 11.16 9.09
CA GLU A 122 -4.28 11.03 8.35
C GLU A 122 -5.12 12.30 8.52
N ALA A 123 -5.88 12.64 7.50
CA ALA A 123 -6.66 13.86 7.40
C ALA A 123 -8.08 13.66 7.95
N PHE A 124 -8.52 14.52 8.84
CA PHE A 124 -9.83 14.47 9.45
C PHE A 124 -10.51 15.83 9.43
N LYS A 125 -11.82 15.84 9.27
CA LYS A 125 -12.64 16.96 9.69
C LYS A 125 -12.72 16.98 11.22
N PRO A 126 -12.87 18.15 11.86
CA PRO A 126 -12.95 18.26 13.33
C PRO A 126 -13.98 17.31 13.96
N GLU A 127 -15.13 17.15 13.33
CA GLU A 127 -16.23 16.30 13.80
C GLU A 127 -15.98 14.79 13.61
N SER A 128 -15.04 14.42 12.75
CA SER A 128 -14.71 13.02 12.44
C SER A 128 -13.38 12.54 13.08
N GLU A 129 -12.76 13.36 13.92
CA GLU A 129 -11.52 12.97 14.60
C GLU A 129 -11.70 11.71 15.46
N PRO A 130 -10.69 10.81 15.48
CA PRO A 130 -10.77 9.59 16.30
C PRO A 130 -10.91 9.93 17.79
N ARG A 131 -11.96 9.45 18.44
CA ARG A 131 -12.18 9.62 19.88
C ARG A 131 -11.38 8.63 20.71
N ARG A 132 -11.09 7.45 20.15
CA ARG A 132 -10.28 6.41 20.81
C ARG A 132 -8.80 6.74 20.64
N THR A 133 -8.05 6.56 21.72
CA THR A 133 -6.61 6.83 21.77
C THR A 133 -5.82 5.56 22.04
N ILE A 134 -4.55 5.56 21.67
CA ILE A 134 -3.56 4.55 22.05
C ILE A 134 -2.31 5.29 22.52
N ARG A 135 -1.65 4.79 23.56
CA ARG A 135 -0.39 5.33 24.07
C ARG A 135 0.79 4.63 23.39
N ARG A 136 1.96 5.25 23.50
CA ARG A 136 3.20 4.75 22.89
C ARG A 136 3.57 3.36 23.42
N ASP A 137 3.49 3.14 24.72
CA ASP A 137 3.75 1.88 25.41
C ASP A 137 2.85 0.75 24.88
N GLU A 138 1.54 1.00 24.78
CA GLU A 138 0.58 0.05 24.22
C GLU A 138 0.90 -0.28 22.73
N LEU A 139 1.38 0.71 21.98
CA LEU A 139 1.76 0.52 20.58
C LEU A 139 3.02 -0.36 20.44
N GLU A 140 4.02 -0.14 21.32
CA GLU A 140 5.24 -0.94 21.37
C GLU A 140 4.95 -2.40 21.77
N ASP A 141 4.05 -2.60 22.72
CA ASP A 141 3.64 -3.93 23.14
C ASP A 141 2.86 -4.68 22.05
N GLN A 142 1.97 -3.99 21.34
CA GLN A 142 1.29 -4.56 20.17
C GLN A 142 2.27 -4.94 19.06
N LYS A 143 3.29 -4.12 18.82
CA LYS A 143 4.33 -4.41 17.84
C LYS A 143 5.12 -5.65 18.23
N LYS A 144 5.58 -5.73 19.49
CA LYS A 144 6.30 -6.90 20.00
C LYS A 144 5.47 -8.18 19.91
N ALA A 145 4.17 -8.09 20.23
CA ALA A 145 3.26 -9.22 20.12
C ALA A 145 3.06 -9.67 18.66
N ALA A 146 2.92 -8.72 17.73
CA ALA A 146 2.79 -9.02 16.31
C ALA A 146 4.08 -9.64 15.74
N ASP A 147 5.25 -9.09 16.06
CA ASP A 147 6.55 -9.62 15.63
C ASP A 147 6.77 -11.05 16.17
N LYS A 148 6.37 -11.32 17.43
CA LYS A 148 6.44 -12.66 18.03
C LYS A 148 5.47 -13.64 17.35
N ALA A 149 4.28 -13.21 16.99
CA ALA A 149 3.31 -14.04 16.26
C ALA A 149 3.83 -14.43 14.87
N VAL A 150 4.40 -13.47 14.14
CA VAL A 150 5.00 -13.71 12.81
C VAL A 150 6.19 -14.67 12.91
N ALA A 151 7.06 -14.50 13.91
CA ALA A 151 8.19 -15.41 14.16
C ALA A 151 7.71 -16.83 14.52
N GLY A 152 6.64 -16.95 15.33
CA GLY A 152 6.03 -18.23 15.68
C GLY A 152 5.42 -18.95 14.48
N ASP A 153 4.72 -18.23 13.62
CA ASP A 153 4.12 -18.78 12.39
C ASP A 153 5.18 -19.22 11.37
N ALA A 154 6.26 -18.46 11.24
CA ALA A 154 7.40 -18.81 10.40
C ALA A 154 8.11 -20.08 10.89
N ALA A 155 8.33 -20.21 12.20
CA ALA A 155 8.93 -21.40 12.82
C ALA A 155 8.03 -22.64 12.62
N GLN A 156 6.70 -22.49 12.79
CA GLN A 156 5.75 -23.59 12.60
C GLN A 156 5.66 -24.03 11.14
N LYS A 157 5.82 -23.10 10.20
CA LYS A 157 5.83 -23.36 8.76
C LYS A 157 7.12 -24.06 8.30
N SER A 158 8.28 -23.77 8.93
CA SER A 158 9.53 -24.49 8.69
C SER A 158 9.44 -25.92 9.22
N LEU A 159 8.94 -26.13 10.44
CA LEU A 159 8.74 -27.46 11.03
C LEU A 159 7.81 -28.35 10.19
N ARG A 160 6.74 -27.80 9.62
CA ARG A 160 5.85 -28.53 8.71
C ARG A 160 6.56 -28.93 7.41
N ARG A 161 7.37 -28.05 6.84
CA ARG A 161 8.16 -28.36 5.64
C ARG A 161 9.17 -29.48 5.91
N ASP A 162 9.84 -29.44 7.04
CA ASP A 162 10.82 -30.46 7.43
C ASP A 162 10.12 -31.81 7.71
N SER A 163 8.95 -31.82 8.33
CA SER A 163 8.16 -33.05 8.53
C SER A 163 7.64 -33.63 7.23
N ASP A 164 7.15 -32.80 6.30
CA ASP A 164 6.70 -33.22 4.98
C ASP A 164 7.85 -33.78 4.12
N PHE A 165 9.05 -33.19 4.24
CA PHE A 165 10.26 -33.66 3.59
C PHE A 165 10.67 -35.05 4.12
N LEU A 166 10.73 -35.23 5.45
CA LEU A 166 11.06 -36.50 6.10
C LEU A 166 10.06 -37.63 5.76
N GLN A 167 8.75 -37.29 5.62
CA GLN A 167 7.76 -38.27 5.19
C GLN A 167 7.89 -38.69 3.73
N ARG A 168 8.40 -37.80 2.86
CA ARG A 168 8.62 -38.12 1.43
C ARG A 168 9.91 -38.91 1.20
N GLU A 169 10.96 -38.64 1.97
CA GLU A 169 12.28 -39.30 1.85
C GLU A 169 12.36 -40.59 2.70
N GLY A 170 11.51 -40.76 3.72
CA GLY A 170 11.48 -41.94 4.60
C GLY A 170 10.82 -43.19 4.01
N GLY A 171 10.49 -43.20 2.73
CA GLY A 171 9.84 -44.32 2.02
C GLY A 171 10.79 -45.27 1.24
N ILE A 172 12.11 -45.21 1.48
CA ILE A 172 13.06 -46.12 0.85
C ILE A 172 13.87 -46.83 1.94
N TYR A 173 13.28 -47.85 2.53
CA TYR A 173 13.92 -49.06 3.06
C TYR A 173 12.90 -50.20 3.09
#